data_d89616e841889ba72371673ed8f84128
#
_entry.id   d89616e841889ba72371673ed8f84128
#
_cell.length_a   1.000
_cell.length_b   1.000
_cell.length_c   1.000
_cell.angle_alpha   90.00
_cell.angle_beta   90.00
_cell.angle_gamma   90.00
#
_symmetry.space_group_name_H-M   'P 1'
#
loop_
_entity.id
_entity.type
_entity.pdbx_description
1 polymer ?
#
loop_
_entity_poly.entity_id
_entity_poly.type
_entity_poly.pdbx_seq_one_letter_code
_entity_poly.pdbx_strand_id
1 'polypeptide(L)'
;MTPAATPFEAFFLPVEGAKPGQRFCLFHPAQGGEVRGSVLYVHPFAEEMNKSRRMAALLSRALAKAGFNVLQIDLLGCGDSSGDFGDASWAGWIEDIVTACQWLRKYKHGAFPNAKNPPLWLWGLRSGCLLTVQAAAKLDEPCNF
;
A
#
# COMPACT_ATOMS: atom_id res chain seq x y z
N MET A 1 -22.89 21.52 -8.35
CA MET A 1 -21.55 21.06 -8.81
C MET A 1 -21.22 19.76 -8.09
N THR A 2 -21.10 18.67 -8.84
CA THR A 2 -20.70 17.38 -8.26
C THR A 2 -19.21 17.49 -7.89
N PRO A 3 -18.80 17.19 -6.65
CA PRO A 3 -17.39 17.19 -6.33
C PRO A 3 -16.67 16.20 -7.24
N ALA A 4 -15.55 16.61 -7.81
CA ALA A 4 -14.72 15.73 -8.62
C ALA A 4 -14.34 14.51 -7.80
N ALA A 5 -14.51 13.32 -8.37
CA ALA A 5 -14.08 12.10 -7.71
C ALA A 5 -12.57 12.17 -7.44
N THR A 6 -12.15 11.77 -6.25
CA THR A 6 -10.73 11.67 -5.94
C THR A 6 -10.11 10.62 -6.86
N PRO A 7 -9.09 10.98 -7.67
CA PRO A 7 -8.50 10.03 -8.60
C PRO A 7 -7.86 8.85 -7.86
N PHE A 8 -8.02 7.67 -8.41
CA PHE A 8 -7.33 6.47 -7.95
C PHE A 8 -7.05 5.55 -9.13
N GLU A 9 -6.10 4.68 -8.97
CA GLU A 9 -5.76 3.64 -9.94
C GLU A 9 -5.88 2.27 -9.29
N ALA A 10 -6.59 1.37 -9.96
CA ALA A 10 -6.64 -0.05 -9.57
C ALA A 10 -5.74 -0.84 -10.52
N PHE A 11 -4.85 -1.65 -9.99
CA PHE A 11 -3.93 -2.43 -10.80
C PHE A 11 -3.48 -3.70 -10.08
N PHE A 12 -2.89 -4.62 -10.83
CA PHE A 12 -2.26 -5.81 -10.28
C PHE A 12 -0.74 -5.63 -10.31
N LEU A 13 -0.14 -5.75 -9.14
CA LEU A 13 1.31 -5.70 -8.97
C LEU A 13 1.87 -7.11 -9.11
N PRO A 14 2.71 -7.39 -10.12
CA PRO A 14 3.35 -8.69 -10.22
C PRO A 14 4.39 -8.86 -9.11
N VAL A 15 4.37 -10.03 -8.48
CA VAL A 15 5.37 -10.40 -7.48
C VAL A 15 6.06 -11.69 -7.91
N GLU A 16 7.35 -11.73 -7.68
CA GLU A 16 8.21 -12.88 -7.93
C GLU A 16 8.68 -13.42 -6.57
N GLY A 17 9.36 -14.56 -6.58
CA GLY A 17 9.89 -15.16 -5.35
C GLY A 17 9.19 -16.47 -4.99
N ALA A 18 9.12 -16.79 -3.71
CA ALA A 18 8.59 -18.07 -3.22
C ALA A 18 7.10 -18.27 -3.50
N LYS A 19 6.34 -17.18 -3.53
CA LYS A 19 4.90 -17.18 -3.80
C LYS A 19 4.57 -16.20 -4.93
N PRO A 20 4.94 -16.54 -6.17
CA PRO A 20 4.73 -15.64 -7.31
C PRO A 20 3.26 -15.46 -7.63
N GLY A 21 2.95 -14.42 -8.38
CA GLY A 21 1.60 -14.13 -8.84
C GLY A 21 1.36 -12.63 -8.89
N GLN A 22 0.11 -12.23 -8.66
CA GLN A 22 -0.31 -10.84 -8.71
C GLN A 22 -0.95 -10.43 -7.39
N ARG A 23 -0.71 -9.19 -7.01
CA ARG A 23 -1.33 -8.57 -5.83
C ARG A 23 -2.20 -7.41 -6.29
N PHE A 24 -3.45 -7.42 -5.88
CA PHE A 24 -4.36 -6.31 -6.20
C PHE A 24 -3.98 -5.09 -5.41
N CYS A 25 -3.88 -3.94 -6.08
CA CYS A 25 -3.52 -2.66 -5.48
C CYS A 25 -4.49 -1.58 -5.86
N LEU A 26 -4.76 -0.69 -4.90
CA LEU A 26 -5.42 0.59 -5.13
C LEU A 26 -4.44 1.70 -4.78
N PHE A 27 -4.16 2.56 -5.74
CA PHE A 27 -3.26 3.68 -5.56
C PHE A 27 -4.02 5.00 -5.63
N HIS A 28 -3.86 5.82 -4.60
CA HIS A 28 -4.40 7.17 -4.53
C HIS A 28 -3.24 8.15 -4.63
N PRO A 29 -3.04 8.80 -5.79
CA PRO A 29 -1.96 9.78 -5.93
C PRO A 29 -2.22 11.00 -5.06
N ALA A 30 -1.15 11.58 -4.53
CA ALA A 30 -1.22 12.83 -3.77
C ALA A 30 -1.82 13.94 -4.63
N GLN A 31 -2.72 14.71 -4.04
CA GLN A 31 -3.33 15.87 -4.68
C GLN A 31 -2.56 17.14 -4.29
N GLY A 32 -2.54 18.10 -5.19
CA GLY A 32 -1.78 19.33 -5.02
C GLY A 32 -0.39 19.28 -5.65
N GLY A 33 0.37 20.33 -5.47
CA GLY A 33 1.66 20.49 -6.15
C GLY A 33 2.85 19.83 -5.45
N GLU A 34 2.72 19.49 -4.17
CA GLU A 34 3.84 18.95 -3.38
C GLU A 34 3.43 17.65 -2.70
N VAL A 35 4.25 16.61 -2.88
CA VAL A 35 4.04 15.32 -2.23
C VAL A 35 4.70 15.33 -0.86
N ARG A 36 3.88 15.22 0.19
CA ARG A 36 4.34 15.26 1.59
C ARG A 36 4.89 13.94 2.07
N GLY A 37 4.47 12.83 1.48
CA GLY A 37 4.90 11.50 1.86
C GLY A 37 4.17 10.45 1.05
N SER A 38 4.60 9.21 1.20
CA SER A 38 3.93 8.02 0.66
C SER A 38 3.53 7.12 1.81
N VAL A 39 2.32 6.57 1.74
CA VAL A 39 1.75 5.72 2.78
C VAL A 39 1.39 4.38 2.18
N LEU A 40 1.85 3.30 2.79
CA LEU A 40 1.39 1.96 2.49
C LEU A 40 0.43 1.50 3.59
N TYR A 41 -0.79 1.17 3.21
CA TYR A 41 -1.77 0.57 4.11
C TYR A 41 -1.66 -0.95 4.07
N VAL A 42 -1.50 -1.54 5.26
CA VAL A 42 -1.46 -3.00 5.46
C VAL A 42 -2.67 -3.43 6.26
N HIS A 43 -3.57 -4.14 5.58
CA HIS A 43 -4.84 -4.58 6.14
C HIS A 43 -4.66 -5.70 7.19
N PRO A 44 -5.62 -5.86 8.12
CA PRO A 44 -5.73 -7.07 8.91
C PRO A 44 -6.22 -8.23 8.02
N PHE A 45 -6.07 -9.46 8.48
CA PHE A 45 -6.50 -10.62 7.70
C PHE A 45 -7.95 -11.04 8.00
N ALA A 46 -8.49 -11.91 7.14
CA ALA A 46 -9.82 -12.51 7.25
C ALA A 46 -10.95 -11.45 7.29
N GLU A 47 -11.96 -11.65 8.11
CA GLU A 47 -13.13 -10.77 8.18
C GLU A 47 -12.80 -9.32 8.58
N GLU A 48 -11.76 -9.13 9.37
CA GLU A 48 -11.35 -7.79 9.80
C GLU A 48 -10.92 -6.93 8.62
N MET A 49 -10.31 -7.53 7.60
CA MET A 49 -9.99 -6.86 6.33
C MET A 49 -11.26 -6.30 5.67
N ASN A 50 -12.29 -7.12 5.54
CA ASN A 50 -13.55 -6.71 4.91
C ASN A 50 -14.27 -5.62 5.71
N LYS A 51 -14.29 -5.74 7.02
CA LYS A 51 -14.93 -4.76 7.91
C LYS A 51 -14.24 -3.40 7.89
N SER A 52 -12.94 -3.36 7.61
CA SER A 52 -12.14 -2.13 7.58
C SER A 52 -12.00 -1.48 6.20
N ARG A 53 -12.46 -2.12 5.14
CA ARG A 53 -12.34 -1.65 3.75
C ARG A 53 -12.84 -0.21 3.56
N ARG A 54 -14.02 0.09 4.07
CA ARG A 54 -14.61 1.41 3.92
C ARG A 54 -13.80 2.49 4.63
N MET A 55 -13.38 2.22 5.85
CA MET A 55 -12.57 3.15 6.64
C MET A 55 -11.22 3.39 5.95
N ALA A 56 -10.57 2.34 5.47
CA ALA A 56 -9.30 2.45 4.75
C ALA A 56 -9.46 3.29 3.49
N ALA A 57 -10.54 3.10 2.72
CA ALA A 57 -10.81 3.89 1.53
C ALA A 57 -11.04 5.37 1.86
N LEU A 58 -11.81 5.67 2.90
CA LEU A 58 -12.08 7.04 3.31
C LEU A 58 -10.81 7.75 3.78
N LEU A 59 -9.99 7.09 4.60
CA LEU A 59 -8.75 7.66 5.07
C LEU A 59 -7.73 7.82 3.95
N SER A 60 -7.65 6.87 3.02
CA SER A 60 -6.77 6.98 1.86
C SER A 60 -7.10 8.21 1.00
N ARG A 61 -8.39 8.47 0.79
CA ARG A 61 -8.82 9.68 0.06
C ARG A 61 -8.48 10.95 0.82
N ALA A 62 -8.68 10.96 2.14
CA ALA A 62 -8.35 12.11 2.98
C ALA A 62 -6.83 12.39 2.97
N LEU A 63 -6.02 11.36 3.07
CA LEU A 63 -4.57 11.47 2.99
C LEU A 63 -4.11 11.97 1.61
N ALA A 64 -4.70 11.47 0.54
CA ALA A 64 -4.39 11.95 -0.81
C ALA A 64 -4.70 13.45 -0.97
N LYS A 65 -5.84 13.89 -0.45
CA LYS A 65 -6.19 15.32 -0.42
C LYS A 65 -5.21 16.15 0.41
N ALA A 66 -4.63 15.57 1.44
CA ALA A 66 -3.65 16.21 2.30
C ALA A 66 -2.22 16.18 1.71
N GLY A 67 -2.03 15.58 0.53
CA GLY A 67 -0.74 15.59 -0.17
C GLY A 67 0.08 14.30 -0.01
N PHE A 68 -0.53 13.19 0.36
CA PHE A 68 0.16 11.91 0.47
C PHE A 68 -0.23 10.96 -0.66
N ASN A 69 0.76 10.26 -1.22
CA ASN A 69 0.49 9.08 -2.04
C ASN A 69 0.06 7.94 -1.12
N VAL A 70 -1.01 7.23 -1.45
CA VAL A 70 -1.49 6.11 -0.63
C VAL A 70 -1.64 4.87 -1.48
N LEU A 71 -0.97 3.79 -1.09
CA LEU A 71 -1.11 2.48 -1.71
C LEU A 71 -1.81 1.53 -0.74
N GLN A 72 -2.88 0.91 -1.20
CA GLN A 72 -3.50 -0.23 -0.53
C GLN A 72 -3.14 -1.49 -1.31
N ILE A 73 -2.70 -2.53 -0.63
CA ILE A 73 -2.38 -3.82 -1.25
C ILE A 73 -3.21 -4.91 -0.57
N ASP A 74 -3.75 -5.80 -1.38
CA ASP A 74 -4.30 -7.07 -0.91
C ASP A 74 -3.14 -8.08 -0.83
N LEU A 75 -2.88 -8.60 0.36
CA LEU A 75 -1.80 -9.56 0.58
C LEU A 75 -2.13 -10.92 -0.04
N LEU A 76 -1.11 -11.77 -0.21
CA LEU A 76 -1.26 -13.12 -0.76
C LEU A 76 -2.44 -13.88 -0.14
N GLY A 77 -3.31 -14.41 -0.99
CA GLY A 77 -4.47 -15.18 -0.55
C GLY A 77 -5.59 -14.37 0.07
N CYS A 78 -5.52 -13.04 -0.02
CA CYS A 78 -6.52 -12.11 0.50
C CYS A 78 -7.14 -11.29 -0.62
N GLY A 79 -8.41 -10.94 -0.48
CA GLY A 79 -9.13 -10.10 -1.43
C GLY A 79 -9.03 -10.59 -2.87
N ASP A 80 -8.57 -9.70 -3.76
CA ASP A 80 -8.47 -9.98 -5.21
C ASP A 80 -7.05 -10.39 -5.63
N SER A 81 -6.16 -10.63 -4.71
CA SER A 81 -4.80 -11.10 -4.98
C SER A 81 -4.76 -12.59 -5.27
N SER A 82 -3.66 -13.04 -5.90
CA SER A 82 -3.45 -14.45 -6.22
C SER A 82 -3.49 -15.35 -4.98
N GLY A 83 -3.87 -16.61 -5.20
CA GLY A 83 -3.89 -17.65 -4.18
C GLY A 83 -5.13 -17.62 -3.30
N ASP A 84 -5.29 -18.68 -2.54
CA ASP A 84 -6.29 -18.80 -1.50
C ASP A 84 -5.69 -18.49 -0.13
N PHE A 85 -6.53 -18.24 0.86
CA PHE A 85 -6.05 -17.97 2.21
C PHE A 85 -5.16 -19.08 2.76
N GLY A 86 -5.41 -20.34 2.33
CA GLY A 86 -4.58 -21.49 2.68
C GLY A 86 -3.15 -21.43 2.11
N ASP A 87 -2.92 -20.65 1.07
CA ASP A 87 -1.59 -20.44 0.48
C ASP A 87 -0.78 -19.37 1.21
N ALA A 88 -1.45 -18.58 2.04
CA ALA A 88 -0.83 -17.46 2.74
C ALA A 88 0.19 -17.95 3.78
N SER A 89 1.24 -17.18 3.92
CA SER A 89 2.22 -17.35 4.99
C SER A 89 2.63 -15.99 5.52
N TRP A 90 3.07 -15.96 6.77
CA TRP A 90 3.53 -14.73 7.38
C TRP A 90 4.72 -14.13 6.62
N ALA A 91 5.68 -15.00 6.24
CA ALA A 91 6.83 -14.60 5.44
C ALA A 91 6.43 -14.05 4.05
N GLY A 92 5.47 -14.71 3.38
CA GLY A 92 4.95 -14.26 2.09
C GLY A 92 4.29 -12.90 2.18
N TRP A 93 3.53 -12.63 3.23
CA TRP A 93 2.92 -11.33 3.47
C TRP A 93 3.97 -10.23 3.69
N ILE A 94 5.03 -10.53 4.43
CA ILE A 94 6.15 -9.58 4.61
C ILE A 94 6.82 -9.27 3.27
N GLU A 95 7.04 -10.28 2.44
CA GLU A 95 7.60 -10.07 1.09
C GLU A 95 6.69 -9.18 0.22
N ASP A 96 5.38 -9.38 0.29
CA ASP A 96 4.41 -8.53 -0.41
C ASP A 96 4.51 -7.07 0.02
N ILE A 97 4.63 -6.83 1.33
CA ILE A 97 4.76 -5.48 1.88
C ILE A 97 6.05 -4.83 1.39
N VAL A 98 7.17 -5.56 1.42
CA VAL A 98 8.46 -5.05 0.93
C VAL A 98 8.37 -4.69 -0.56
N THR A 99 7.75 -5.54 -1.37
CA THR A 99 7.53 -5.28 -2.79
C THR A 99 6.69 -4.02 -3.02
N ALA A 100 5.63 -3.85 -2.26
CA ALA A 100 4.77 -2.67 -2.32
C ALA A 100 5.53 -1.38 -1.93
N CYS A 101 6.36 -1.46 -0.90
CA CYS A 101 7.22 -0.34 -0.49
C CYS A 101 8.19 0.06 -1.60
N GLN A 102 8.81 -0.93 -2.26
CA GLN A 102 9.70 -0.69 -3.39
C GLN A 102 8.96 -0.02 -4.54
N TRP A 103 7.74 -0.44 -4.83
CA TRP A 103 6.91 0.18 -5.86
C TRP A 103 6.65 1.65 -5.54
N LEU A 104 6.26 1.97 -4.29
CA LEU A 104 6.03 3.35 -3.85
C LEU A 104 7.28 4.21 -3.97
N ARG A 105 8.45 3.68 -3.62
CA ARG A 105 9.72 4.41 -3.72
C ARG A 105 10.14 4.68 -5.15
N LYS A 106 9.77 3.80 -6.08
CA LYS A 106 10.03 3.97 -7.51
C LYS A 106 9.00 4.87 -8.20
N TYR A 107 7.85 5.08 -7.58
CA TYR A 107 6.81 5.91 -8.17
C TYR A 107 7.28 7.35 -8.28
N LYS A 108 7.23 7.91 -9.48
CA LYS A 108 7.57 9.29 -9.77
C LYS A 108 6.32 10.10 -10.06
N HIS A 109 6.10 11.11 -9.25
CA HIS A 109 4.92 11.96 -9.38
C HIS A 109 5.13 13.00 -10.49
N GLY A 110 4.39 12.85 -11.59
CA GLY A 110 4.24 13.90 -12.61
C GLY A 110 5.54 14.44 -13.21
N ALA A 111 5.62 15.76 -13.29
CA ALA A 111 6.67 16.49 -14.00
C ALA A 111 8.01 16.62 -13.25
N PHE A 112 8.17 16.02 -12.07
CA PHE A 112 9.35 16.17 -11.23
C PHE A 112 10.12 14.86 -11.05
N PRO A 113 10.71 14.29 -12.14
CA PRO A 113 11.39 13.01 -12.06
C PRO A 113 12.65 13.01 -11.17
N ASN A 114 13.18 14.19 -10.86
CA ASN A 114 14.38 14.37 -10.03
C ASN A 114 14.08 14.79 -8.59
N ALA A 115 12.80 14.87 -8.21
CA ALA A 115 12.45 15.15 -6.83
C ALA A 115 12.92 14.00 -5.92
N LYS A 116 13.36 14.35 -4.72
CA LYS A 116 13.69 13.36 -3.70
C LYS A 116 12.47 12.49 -3.42
N ASN A 117 12.68 11.21 -3.15
CA ASN A 117 11.60 10.33 -2.74
C ASN A 117 10.98 10.89 -1.46
N PRO A 118 9.65 11.00 -1.42
CA PRO A 118 8.98 11.43 -0.20
C PRO A 118 9.19 10.40 0.91
N PRO A 119 9.10 10.81 2.19
CA PRO A 119 9.20 9.85 3.28
C PRO A 119 8.12 8.78 3.18
N LEU A 120 8.50 7.55 3.50
CA LEU A 120 7.60 6.40 3.51
C LEU A 120 7.00 6.20 4.90
N TRP A 121 5.69 6.04 4.94
CA TRP A 121 4.93 5.73 6.13
C TRP A 121 4.26 4.37 5.96
N LEU A 122 4.30 3.56 7.00
CA LEU A 122 3.57 2.29 7.06
C LEU A 122 2.40 2.45 8.02
N TRP A 123 1.19 2.19 7.50
CA TRP A 123 -0.03 2.23 8.27
C TRP A 123 -0.62 0.83 8.35
N GLY A 124 -0.41 0.16 9.48
CA GLY A 124 -0.97 -1.15 9.76
C GLY A 124 -2.20 -1.06 10.64
N LEU A 125 -3.13 -1.97 10.44
CA LEU A 125 -4.31 -2.14 11.28
C LEU A 125 -4.32 -3.54 11.89
N ARG A 126 -4.37 -3.62 13.23
CA ARG A 126 -4.40 -4.88 14.00
C ARG A 126 -3.22 -5.80 13.62
N SER A 127 -3.48 -6.99 13.05
CA SER A 127 -2.39 -7.88 12.59
C SER A 127 -1.47 -7.21 11.57
N GLY A 128 -1.98 -6.27 10.79
CA GLY A 128 -1.20 -5.46 9.88
C GLY A 128 -0.10 -4.65 10.58
N CYS A 129 -0.31 -4.26 11.84
CA CYS A 129 0.71 -3.55 12.60
C CYS A 129 1.96 -4.41 12.83
N LEU A 130 1.77 -5.68 13.17
CA LEU A 130 2.90 -6.61 13.37
C LEU A 130 3.65 -6.85 12.07
N LEU A 131 2.92 -6.97 10.96
CA LEU A 131 3.50 -7.15 9.64
C LEU A 131 4.34 -5.93 9.22
N THR A 132 3.83 -4.72 9.46
CA THR A 132 4.57 -3.50 9.11
C THR A 132 5.88 -3.38 9.87
N VAL A 133 5.89 -3.68 11.16
CA VAL A 133 7.12 -3.63 11.98
C VAL A 133 8.16 -4.64 11.46
N GLN A 134 7.75 -5.84 11.16
CA GLN A 134 8.67 -6.87 10.66
C GLN A 134 9.13 -6.59 9.23
N ALA A 135 8.25 -6.07 8.38
CA ALA A 135 8.62 -5.68 7.02
C ALA A 135 9.60 -4.50 7.02
N ALA A 136 9.44 -3.55 7.93
CA ALA A 136 10.32 -2.39 8.06
C ALA A 136 11.78 -2.82 8.30
N ALA A 137 12.00 -3.88 9.06
CA ALA A 137 13.33 -4.40 9.32
C ALA A 137 14.04 -4.97 8.07
N LYS A 138 13.27 -5.25 7.00
CA LYS A 138 13.78 -5.77 5.73
C LYS A 138 13.90 -4.71 4.64
N LEU A 139 13.54 -3.48 4.93
CA LEU A 139 13.68 -2.37 3.99
C LEU A 139 15.11 -1.83 4.02
N ASP A 140 15.65 -1.50 2.84
CA ASP A 140 16.99 -0.92 2.70
C ASP A 140 17.05 0.52 3.21
N GLU A 141 15.93 1.22 3.20
CA GLU A 141 15.82 2.61 3.63
C GLU A 141 14.84 2.74 4.81
N PRO A 142 15.04 3.73 5.68
CA PRO A 142 14.17 3.91 6.84
C PRO A 142 12.74 4.30 6.42
N CYS A 143 11.79 3.95 7.27
CA CYS A 143 10.39 4.30 7.13
C CYS A 143 9.85 4.82 8.47
N ASN A 144 8.63 5.36 8.42
CA ASN A 144 7.92 5.88 9.59
C ASN A 144 6.65 5.04 9.84
N PHE A 145 6.06 5.20 11.01
CA PHE A 145 4.81 4.54 11.42
C PHE A 145 3.77 5.55 11.85
#